data_a56f911e12f7eca8684a8a8e8de0e3ff
#
_entry.id   a56f911e12f7eca8684a8a8e8de0e3ff
#
_cell.length_a   1.000
_cell.length_b   1.000
_cell.length_c   1.000
_cell.angle_alpha   90.00
_cell.angle_beta   90.00
_cell.angle_gamma   90.00
#
_symmetry.space_group_name_H-M   'P 1'
#
loop_
_entity.id
_entity.type
_entity.pdbx_description
1 polymer ?
#
loop_
_entity_poly.entity_id
_entity_poly.type
_entity_poly.pdbx_seq_one_letter_code
_entity_poly.pdbx_strand_id
1 'polypeptide(L)'
;LLRSDQLTELTMKVALVGLEHHMRFDLTGYPRMGDQWEIGVMSRIVSIADCYDAMTSRRTYETDRLIPHRVMLHMLGRSGKNFDPVLMRLFVCLMGLYPVGSLVRLTRGDLAMVVATDPTDLVRPVVRLLRTAQEQIIPPSELQLVNLNDRGFWPEAELPIREALDPEVFGLDLAPYLL
;
A
#
# COMPACT_ATOMS: atom_id res chain seq x y z
N LEU A 1 7.66 -31.24 4.82
CA LEU A 1 8.48 -32.32 4.22
C LEU A 1 7.77 -32.76 2.94
N LEU A 2 8.26 -32.25 1.78
CA LEU A 2 7.79 -32.64 0.45
C LEU A 2 8.27 -34.07 0.18
N ARG A 3 7.36 -34.96 -0.21
CA ARG A 3 7.71 -36.30 -0.68
C ARG A 3 8.40 -36.20 -2.04
N SER A 4 9.48 -36.95 -2.25
CA SER A 4 10.37 -36.85 -3.42
C SER A 4 9.67 -37.13 -4.77
N ASP A 5 8.55 -37.82 -4.75
CA ASP A 5 7.74 -38.21 -5.92
C ASP A 5 6.75 -37.15 -6.40
N GLN A 6 6.64 -35.99 -5.69
CA GLN A 6 5.75 -34.87 -6.01
C GLN A 6 6.49 -33.55 -6.30
N LEU A 7 7.79 -33.58 -6.53
CA LEU A 7 8.57 -32.39 -6.88
C LEU A 7 8.33 -31.98 -8.33
N THR A 8 7.26 -31.27 -8.56
CA THR A 8 7.03 -30.57 -9.84
C THR A 8 7.84 -29.27 -9.86
N GLU A 9 8.10 -28.72 -11.06
CA GLU A 9 8.74 -27.42 -11.23
C GLU A 9 8.04 -26.33 -10.39
N LEU A 10 6.71 -26.36 -10.33
CA LEU A 10 5.93 -25.42 -9.52
C LEU A 10 6.21 -25.58 -8.02
N THR A 11 6.25 -26.82 -7.54
CA THR A 11 6.52 -27.09 -6.11
C THR A 11 7.92 -26.60 -5.69
N MET A 12 8.90 -26.75 -6.56
CA MET A 12 10.25 -26.24 -6.33
C MET A 12 10.29 -24.71 -6.29
N LYS A 13 9.58 -24.03 -7.22
CA LYS A 13 9.44 -22.57 -7.23
C LYS A 13 8.78 -22.07 -5.94
N VAL A 14 7.70 -22.70 -5.49
CA VAL A 14 7.02 -22.33 -4.22
C VAL A 14 7.94 -22.53 -3.02
N ALA A 15 8.67 -23.64 -2.96
CA ALA A 15 9.62 -23.88 -1.87
C ALA A 15 10.76 -22.85 -1.86
N LEU A 16 11.25 -22.45 -3.05
CA LEU A 16 12.28 -21.43 -3.19
C LEU A 16 11.78 -20.06 -2.72
N VAL A 17 10.57 -19.66 -3.13
CA VAL A 17 9.93 -18.43 -2.64
C VAL A 17 9.78 -18.45 -1.11
N GLY A 18 9.34 -19.58 -0.55
CA GLY A 18 9.25 -19.78 0.90
C GLY A 18 10.58 -19.62 1.64
N LEU A 19 11.68 -20.02 1.00
CA LEU A 19 13.04 -19.86 1.53
C LEU A 19 13.53 -18.41 1.44
N GLU A 20 13.26 -17.73 0.31
CA GLU A 20 13.91 -16.47 -0.06
C GLU A 20 13.16 -15.21 0.35
N HIS A 21 11.82 -15.24 0.59
CA HIS A 21 11.00 -14.03 0.73
C HIS A 21 11.39 -13.12 1.91
N HIS A 22 12.13 -13.65 2.91
CA HIS A 22 12.73 -12.85 3.99
C HIS A 22 14.15 -12.36 3.69
N MET A 23 14.73 -12.74 2.56
CA MET A 23 16.01 -12.19 2.12
C MET A 23 15.79 -10.75 1.67
N ARG A 24 16.72 -9.87 2.04
CA ARG A 24 16.71 -8.50 1.54
C ARG A 24 17.37 -8.43 0.18
N PHE A 25 17.01 -7.43 -0.61
CA PHE A 25 17.60 -7.24 -1.94
C PHE A 25 19.13 -7.10 -1.91
N ASP A 26 19.68 -6.53 -0.84
CA ASP A 26 21.12 -6.40 -0.58
C ASP A 26 21.76 -7.66 0.05
N LEU A 27 21.05 -8.79 0.10
CA LEU A 27 21.46 -10.08 0.65
C LEU A 27 21.73 -10.09 2.17
N THR A 28 21.40 -9.01 2.90
CA THR A 28 21.62 -8.91 4.36
C THR A 28 20.52 -9.57 5.19
N GLY A 29 19.44 -10.07 4.56
CA GLY A 29 18.30 -10.71 5.21
C GLY A 29 18.56 -12.14 5.67
N TYR A 30 17.48 -12.90 5.89
CA TYR A 30 17.52 -14.31 6.29
C TYR A 30 16.77 -15.17 5.25
N PRO A 31 17.28 -16.36 4.93
CA PRO A 31 18.57 -16.93 5.28
C PRO A 31 19.74 -16.23 4.56
N ARG A 32 20.95 -16.33 5.13
CA ARG A 32 22.17 -15.85 4.45
C ARG A 32 22.72 -16.95 3.57
N MET A 33 22.68 -16.74 2.26
CA MET A 33 23.09 -17.73 1.26
C MET A 33 24.45 -17.42 0.59
N GLY A 34 25.09 -16.32 1.01
CA GLY A 34 26.36 -15.85 0.41
C GLY A 34 26.15 -14.78 -0.67
N ASP A 35 27.22 -14.02 -0.93
CA ASP A 35 27.17 -12.79 -1.74
C ASP A 35 26.92 -13.03 -3.25
N GLN A 36 27.01 -14.28 -3.71
CA GLN A 36 26.75 -14.65 -5.11
C GLN A 36 25.34 -15.21 -5.34
N TRP A 37 24.49 -15.20 -4.30
CA TRP A 37 23.12 -15.69 -4.43
C TRP A 37 22.26 -14.69 -5.19
N GLU A 38 21.53 -15.15 -6.19
CA GLU A 38 20.55 -14.34 -6.92
C GLU A 38 19.14 -14.67 -6.44
N ILE A 39 18.51 -13.73 -5.76
CA ILE A 39 17.12 -13.87 -5.31
C ILE A 39 16.20 -13.90 -6.53
N GLY A 40 15.37 -14.93 -6.63
CA GLY A 40 14.40 -15.07 -7.72
C GLY A 40 13.41 -13.91 -7.78
N VAL A 41 12.96 -13.53 -9.00
CA VAL A 41 12.02 -12.42 -9.17
C VAL A 41 10.71 -12.62 -8.39
N MET A 42 10.19 -13.86 -8.34
CA MET A 42 8.98 -14.19 -7.59
C MET A 42 9.17 -13.95 -6.08
N SER A 43 10.30 -14.32 -5.55
CA SER A 43 10.65 -14.10 -4.13
C SER A 43 10.76 -12.63 -3.80
N ARG A 44 11.32 -11.80 -4.71
CA ARG A 44 11.39 -10.34 -4.57
C ARG A 44 10.00 -9.70 -4.60
N ILE A 45 9.08 -10.18 -5.44
CA ILE A 45 7.69 -9.72 -5.48
C ILE A 45 6.97 -10.09 -4.18
N VAL A 46 7.07 -11.35 -3.74
CA VAL A 46 6.43 -11.82 -2.50
C VAL A 46 6.96 -11.08 -1.29
N SER A 47 8.26 -10.80 -1.22
CA SER A 47 8.88 -10.03 -0.13
C SER A 47 8.26 -8.62 0.03
N ILE A 48 7.96 -7.94 -1.08
CA ILE A 48 7.29 -6.63 -1.06
C ILE A 48 5.86 -6.78 -0.55
N ALA A 49 5.09 -7.72 -1.10
CA ALA A 49 3.69 -7.94 -0.75
C ALA A 49 3.52 -8.38 0.71
N ASP A 50 4.34 -9.34 1.16
CA ASP A 50 4.34 -9.85 2.53
C ASP A 50 4.67 -8.73 3.55
N CYS A 51 5.70 -7.93 3.25
CA CYS A 51 6.07 -6.81 4.12
C CYS A 51 4.94 -5.77 4.22
N TYR A 52 4.30 -5.42 3.11
CA TYR A 52 3.18 -4.48 3.09
C TYR A 52 1.99 -5.02 3.89
N ASP A 53 1.59 -6.27 3.64
CA ASP A 53 0.51 -6.93 4.36
C ASP A 53 0.80 -7.01 5.86
N ALA A 54 2.01 -7.45 6.23
CA ALA A 54 2.43 -7.58 7.61
C ALA A 54 2.35 -6.25 8.40
N MET A 55 2.64 -5.11 7.75
CA MET A 55 2.63 -3.78 8.38
C MET A 55 1.25 -3.11 8.37
N THR A 56 0.36 -3.50 7.45
CA THR A 56 -0.97 -2.90 7.31
C THR A 56 -2.09 -3.75 7.92
N SER A 57 -1.87 -5.07 8.07
CA SER A 57 -2.83 -5.99 8.68
C SER A 57 -2.77 -5.95 10.20
N ARG A 58 -3.93 -6.09 10.85
CA ARG A 58 -4.00 -6.28 12.32
C ARG A 58 -3.39 -7.62 12.69
N ARG A 59 -2.34 -7.59 13.49
CA ARG A 59 -1.86 -8.79 14.20
C ARG A 59 -2.47 -8.81 15.60
N THR A 60 -2.85 -9.98 16.06
CA THR A 60 -3.56 -10.23 17.34
C THR A 60 -2.83 -9.66 18.57
N TYR A 61 -1.56 -9.29 18.43
CA TYR A 61 -0.66 -8.88 19.52
C TYR A 61 -0.13 -7.44 19.40
N GLU A 62 -0.44 -6.72 18.30
CA GLU A 62 0.02 -5.34 18.10
C GLU A 62 -1.19 -4.42 18.03
N THR A 63 -1.23 -3.45 18.95
CA THR A 63 -2.28 -2.43 19.02
C THR A 63 -2.15 -1.34 17.95
N ASP A 64 -0.96 -1.18 17.37
CA ASP A 64 -0.66 -0.08 16.46
C ASP A 64 -0.52 -0.55 15.00
N ARG A 65 -1.65 -0.60 14.32
CA ARG A 65 -1.69 -0.69 12.86
C ARG A 65 -1.11 0.58 12.25
N LEU A 66 -0.13 0.43 11.36
CA LEU A 66 0.40 1.58 10.64
C LEU A 66 -0.55 2.00 9.51
N ILE A 67 -0.72 3.31 9.36
CA ILE A 67 -1.50 3.90 8.25
C ILE A 67 -0.87 3.47 6.91
N PRO A 68 -1.65 2.92 5.95
CA PRO A 68 -1.11 2.39 4.68
C PRO A 68 -0.17 3.34 3.94
N HIS A 69 -0.48 4.63 3.91
CA HIS A 69 0.40 5.65 3.34
C HIS A 69 1.78 5.70 4.02
N ARG A 70 1.84 5.63 5.35
CA ARG A 70 3.11 5.62 6.10
C ARG A 70 3.92 4.37 5.82
N VAL A 71 3.24 3.22 5.70
CA VAL A 71 3.88 1.95 5.29
C VAL A 71 4.50 2.09 3.91
N MET A 72 3.76 2.65 2.95
CA MET A 72 4.24 2.87 1.59
C MET A 72 5.50 3.73 1.56
N LEU A 73 5.50 4.87 2.28
CA LEU A 73 6.67 5.74 2.38
C LEU A 73 7.86 5.04 3.07
N HIS A 74 7.60 4.27 4.13
CA HIS A 74 8.63 3.51 4.83
C HIS A 74 9.28 2.47 3.92
N MET A 75 8.49 1.71 3.16
CA MET A 75 9.00 0.71 2.22
C MET A 75 9.76 1.34 1.07
N LEU A 76 9.24 2.45 0.53
CA LEU A 76 9.90 3.21 -0.55
C LEU A 76 11.27 3.73 -0.12
N GLY A 77 11.40 4.23 1.12
CA GLY A 77 12.68 4.64 1.70
C GLY A 77 13.70 3.53 1.89
N ARG A 78 13.28 2.26 1.75
CA ARG A 78 14.15 1.06 1.82
C ARG A 78 14.38 0.39 0.47
N SER A 79 13.93 1.02 -0.61
CA SER A 79 14.17 0.60 -1.99
C SER A 79 15.68 0.56 -2.27
N GLY A 80 16.14 -0.47 -2.97
CA GLY A 80 17.55 -0.70 -3.24
C GLY A 80 18.32 -1.38 -2.09
N LYS A 81 17.74 -1.46 -0.89
CA LYS A 81 18.32 -2.17 0.26
C LYS A 81 17.48 -3.39 0.64
N ASN A 82 16.25 -3.18 1.09
CA ASN A 82 15.37 -4.28 1.47
C ASN A 82 14.65 -4.84 0.24
N PHE A 83 14.28 -3.97 -0.69
CA PHE A 83 13.41 -4.29 -1.83
C PHE A 83 14.09 -3.95 -3.15
N ASP A 84 13.83 -4.76 -4.17
CA ASP A 84 14.21 -4.47 -5.54
C ASP A 84 13.63 -3.11 -5.96
N PRO A 85 14.46 -2.15 -6.42
CA PRO A 85 14.01 -0.79 -6.70
C PRO A 85 13.03 -0.70 -7.87
N VAL A 86 13.14 -1.61 -8.85
CA VAL A 86 12.22 -1.65 -10.00
C VAL A 86 10.86 -2.18 -9.56
N LEU A 87 10.85 -3.31 -8.84
CA LEU A 87 9.62 -3.91 -8.34
C LEU A 87 8.93 -3.03 -7.30
N MET A 88 9.70 -2.35 -6.42
CA MET A 88 9.13 -1.42 -5.46
C MET A 88 8.45 -0.22 -6.15
N ARG A 89 9.07 0.31 -7.22
CA ARG A 89 8.45 1.37 -8.03
C ARG A 89 7.16 0.91 -8.69
N LEU A 90 7.16 -0.30 -9.28
CA LEU A 90 5.95 -0.90 -9.87
C LEU A 90 4.86 -1.09 -8.82
N PHE A 91 5.21 -1.56 -7.62
CA PHE A 91 4.28 -1.72 -6.52
C PHE A 91 3.61 -0.39 -6.13
N VAL A 92 4.41 0.69 -6.01
CA VAL A 92 3.87 2.04 -5.73
C VAL A 92 3.00 2.55 -6.89
N CYS A 93 3.36 2.28 -8.14
CA CYS A 93 2.51 2.65 -9.29
C CYS A 93 1.16 1.93 -9.29
N LEU A 94 1.13 0.66 -8.85
CA LEU A 94 -0.09 -0.14 -8.80
C LEU A 94 -0.99 0.24 -7.61
N MET A 95 -0.39 0.42 -6.43
CA MET A 95 -1.11 0.66 -5.18
C MET A 95 -1.42 2.14 -4.93
N GLY A 96 -0.67 3.05 -5.55
CA GLY A 96 -0.67 4.48 -5.22
C GLY A 96 0.08 4.80 -3.93
N LEU A 97 0.42 6.06 -3.71
CA LEU A 97 0.95 6.52 -2.41
C LEU A 97 -0.13 6.57 -1.32
N TYR A 98 -1.38 6.72 -1.73
CA TYR A 98 -2.57 6.61 -0.89
C TYR A 98 -3.39 5.42 -1.41
N PRO A 99 -3.19 4.20 -0.88
CA PRO A 99 -3.89 3.01 -1.35
C PRO A 99 -5.41 3.13 -1.21
N VAL A 100 -6.15 2.42 -2.08
CA VAL A 100 -7.62 2.34 -2.01
C VAL A 100 -8.07 1.93 -0.60
N GLY A 101 -9.10 2.59 -0.07
CA GLY A 101 -9.57 2.44 1.31
C GLY A 101 -8.85 3.34 2.33
N SER A 102 -7.82 4.11 1.93
CA SER A 102 -7.19 5.08 2.83
C SER A 102 -8.14 6.24 3.17
N LEU A 103 -8.25 6.58 4.45
CA LEU A 103 -8.90 7.81 4.90
C LEU A 103 -7.89 8.97 4.79
N VAL A 104 -8.32 10.05 4.17
CA VAL A 104 -7.49 11.25 3.96
C VAL A 104 -8.23 12.51 4.33
N ARG A 105 -7.49 13.52 4.81
CA ARG A 105 -7.98 14.89 4.95
C ARG A 105 -7.47 15.72 3.79
N LEU A 106 -8.38 16.36 3.09
CA LEU A 106 -8.03 17.27 2.01
C LEU A 106 -7.55 18.62 2.58
N THR A 107 -6.79 19.37 1.79
CA THR A 107 -6.31 20.71 2.18
C THR A 107 -7.44 21.69 2.46
N ARG A 108 -8.60 21.49 1.85
CA ARG A 108 -9.84 22.26 2.10
C ARG A 108 -10.54 21.88 3.41
N GLY A 109 -10.10 20.82 4.09
CA GLY A 109 -10.64 20.36 5.37
C GLY A 109 -11.58 19.16 5.29
N ASP A 110 -12.05 18.80 4.09
CA ASP A 110 -12.96 17.67 3.89
C ASP A 110 -12.28 16.34 4.26
N LEU A 111 -13.06 15.39 4.80
CA LEU A 111 -12.65 14.01 4.96
C LEU A 111 -13.10 13.19 3.76
N ALA A 112 -12.20 12.39 3.22
CA ALA A 112 -12.47 11.59 2.05
C ALA A 112 -11.80 10.21 2.14
N MET A 113 -12.35 9.24 1.42
CA MET A 113 -11.77 7.92 1.24
C MET A 113 -11.25 7.77 -0.18
N VAL A 114 -10.05 7.24 -0.33
CA VAL A 114 -9.48 6.89 -1.64
C VAL A 114 -10.26 5.70 -2.22
N VAL A 115 -10.76 5.86 -3.44
CA VAL A 115 -11.53 4.81 -4.14
C VAL A 115 -10.85 4.32 -5.42
N ALA A 116 -9.96 5.12 -6.01
CA ALA A 116 -9.12 4.68 -7.12
C ALA A 116 -7.80 5.45 -7.12
N THR A 117 -6.75 4.81 -7.61
CA THR A 117 -5.42 5.41 -7.78
C THR A 117 -5.24 5.88 -9.21
N ASP A 118 -4.41 6.90 -9.42
CA ASP A 118 -4.00 7.36 -10.75
C ASP A 118 -2.51 7.03 -10.95
N PRO A 119 -2.16 6.11 -11.86
CA PRO A 119 -0.76 5.78 -12.11
C PRO A 119 0.06 6.93 -12.69
N THR A 120 -0.59 7.96 -13.24
CA THR A 120 0.06 9.14 -13.82
C THR A 120 0.34 10.21 -12.77
N ASP A 121 -0.41 10.21 -11.66
CA ASP A 121 -0.19 11.12 -10.54
C ASP A 121 -0.50 10.42 -9.20
N LEU A 122 0.54 9.85 -8.60
CA LEU A 122 0.44 9.02 -7.41
C LEU A 122 -0.02 9.76 -6.14
N VAL A 123 0.00 11.11 -6.17
CA VAL A 123 -0.42 11.95 -5.02
C VAL A 123 -1.82 12.55 -5.20
N ARG A 124 -2.47 12.28 -6.35
CA ARG A 124 -3.79 12.82 -6.70
C ARG A 124 -4.78 11.72 -7.09
N PRO A 125 -5.14 10.84 -6.14
CA PRO A 125 -6.10 9.76 -6.40
C PRO A 125 -7.52 10.31 -6.64
N VAL A 126 -8.43 9.41 -7.04
CA VAL A 126 -9.86 9.66 -6.98
C VAL A 126 -10.34 9.34 -5.57
N VAL A 127 -11.09 10.26 -4.98
CA VAL A 127 -11.61 10.12 -3.63
C VAL A 127 -13.13 10.24 -3.60
N ARG A 128 -13.74 9.64 -2.58
CA ARG A 128 -15.14 9.79 -2.23
C ARG A 128 -15.23 10.65 -0.98
N LEU A 129 -15.98 11.75 -1.01
CA LEU A 129 -16.17 12.60 0.16
C LEU A 129 -17.05 11.88 1.20
N LEU A 130 -16.63 11.92 2.46
CA LEU A 130 -17.34 11.32 3.60
C LEU A 130 -17.90 12.40 4.53
N ARG A 131 -17.20 13.51 4.68
CA ARG A 131 -17.55 14.61 5.56
C ARG A 131 -17.00 15.92 4.99
N THR A 132 -17.81 16.95 5.01
CA THR A 132 -17.38 18.30 4.59
C THR A 132 -16.45 18.94 5.62
N ALA A 133 -15.77 20.02 5.23
CA ALA A 133 -14.96 20.85 6.14
C ALA A 133 -15.76 21.44 7.31
N GLN A 134 -17.10 21.55 7.17
CA GLN A 134 -18.04 21.98 8.21
C GLN A 134 -18.57 20.80 9.07
N GLU A 135 -17.88 19.63 9.03
CA GLU A 135 -18.21 18.43 9.78
C GLU A 135 -19.58 17.79 9.42
N GLN A 136 -20.19 18.15 8.30
CA GLN A 136 -21.43 17.54 7.81
C GLN A 136 -21.12 16.18 7.20
N ILE A 137 -21.77 15.13 7.68
CA ILE A 137 -21.64 13.76 7.16
C ILE A 137 -22.35 13.69 5.81
N ILE A 138 -21.64 13.14 4.82
CA ILE A 138 -22.19 12.82 3.50
C ILE A 138 -22.61 11.35 3.54
N PRO A 139 -23.91 11.03 3.42
CA PRO A 139 -24.37 9.66 3.49
C PRO A 139 -23.90 8.83 2.28
N PRO A 140 -23.75 7.51 2.41
CA PRO A 140 -23.32 6.63 1.31
C PRO A 140 -24.21 6.70 0.07
N SER A 141 -25.46 7.13 0.22
CA SER A 141 -26.41 7.33 -0.89
C SER A 141 -26.10 8.58 -1.73
N GLU A 142 -25.35 9.55 -1.19
CA GLU A 142 -24.94 10.77 -1.87
C GLU A 142 -23.49 10.64 -2.31
N LEU A 143 -23.28 9.97 -3.47
CA LEU A 143 -21.95 9.70 -3.99
C LEU A 143 -21.31 10.96 -4.56
N GLN A 144 -20.41 11.59 -3.81
CA GLN A 144 -19.57 12.67 -4.31
C GLN A 144 -18.16 12.12 -4.58
N LEU A 145 -17.91 11.75 -5.85
CA LEU A 145 -16.58 11.40 -6.32
C LEU A 145 -15.84 12.66 -6.76
N VAL A 146 -14.62 12.80 -6.30
CA VAL A 146 -13.74 13.90 -6.67
C VAL A 146 -12.44 13.33 -7.23
N ASN A 147 -12.14 13.66 -8.49
CA ASN A 147 -10.84 13.37 -9.06
C ASN A 147 -9.86 14.48 -8.63
N LEU A 148 -8.90 14.14 -7.78
CA LEU A 148 -7.92 15.11 -7.27
C LEU A 148 -6.90 15.52 -8.34
N ASN A 149 -6.86 14.86 -9.50
CA ASN A 149 -6.07 15.24 -10.67
C ASN A 149 -6.83 16.20 -11.61
N ASP A 150 -8.07 16.56 -11.29
CA ASP A 150 -8.79 17.59 -12.04
C ASP A 150 -8.21 18.98 -11.74
N ARG A 151 -7.39 19.46 -12.68
CA ARG A 151 -6.64 20.72 -12.55
C ARG A 151 -7.53 21.97 -12.64
N GLY A 152 -8.74 21.85 -13.15
CA GLY A 152 -9.74 22.91 -13.08
C GLY A 152 -10.25 23.17 -11.67
N PHE A 153 -10.19 22.15 -10.82
CA PHE A 153 -10.65 22.20 -9.43
C PHE A 153 -9.50 22.32 -8.42
N TRP A 154 -8.35 21.66 -8.71
CA TRP A 154 -7.15 21.66 -7.86
C TRP A 154 -5.97 22.25 -8.62
N PRO A 155 -5.45 23.45 -8.23
CA PRO A 155 -4.25 24.03 -8.83
C PRO A 155 -3.05 23.09 -8.75
N GLU A 156 -2.22 23.09 -9.78
CA GLU A 156 -1.06 22.17 -9.87
C GLU A 156 -0.06 22.37 -8.70
N ALA A 157 0.05 23.60 -8.22
CA ALA A 157 0.97 23.97 -7.14
C ALA A 157 0.54 23.48 -5.75
N GLU A 158 -0.72 23.04 -5.57
CA GLU A 158 -1.25 22.63 -4.28
C GLU A 158 -1.42 21.11 -4.22
N LEU A 159 -0.84 20.48 -3.19
CA LEU A 159 -1.12 19.09 -2.88
C LEU A 159 -2.54 19.02 -2.31
N PRO A 160 -3.48 18.26 -2.93
CA PRO A 160 -4.87 18.23 -2.49
C PRO A 160 -5.07 17.48 -1.17
N ILE A 161 -4.17 16.54 -0.84
CA ILE A 161 -4.21 15.76 0.41
C ILE A 161 -3.25 16.39 1.42
N ARG A 162 -3.80 16.79 2.57
CA ARG A 162 -3.05 17.33 3.70
C ARG A 162 -2.38 16.22 4.51
N GLU A 163 -3.13 15.14 4.79
CA GLU A 163 -2.67 14.04 5.63
C GLU A 163 -3.49 12.76 5.39
N ALA A 164 -2.87 11.60 5.63
CA ALA A 164 -3.57 10.34 5.75
C ALA A 164 -3.91 10.08 7.23
N LEU A 165 -5.10 9.52 7.48
CA LEU A 165 -5.67 9.35 8.80
C LEU A 165 -5.95 7.89 9.09
N ASP A 166 -6.00 7.54 10.38
CA ASP A 166 -6.49 6.24 10.82
C ASP A 166 -8.02 6.30 10.98
N PRO A 167 -8.79 5.48 10.23
CA PRO A 167 -10.25 5.45 10.33
C PRO A 167 -10.76 5.15 11.74
N GLU A 168 -10.02 4.35 12.52
CA GLU A 168 -10.42 3.94 13.87
C GLU A 168 -10.41 5.10 14.86
N VAL A 169 -9.44 6.01 14.73
CA VAL A 169 -9.36 7.23 15.55
C VAL A 169 -10.59 8.11 15.35
N PHE A 170 -11.19 8.03 14.15
CA PHE A 170 -12.40 8.81 13.81
C PHE A 170 -13.70 8.03 14.01
N GLY A 171 -13.63 6.76 14.45
CA GLY A 171 -14.81 5.91 14.62
C GLY A 171 -15.58 5.68 13.31
N LEU A 172 -14.90 5.74 12.16
CA LEU A 172 -15.50 5.62 10.83
C LEU A 172 -15.39 4.19 10.33
N ASP A 173 -16.52 3.56 10.07
CA ASP A 173 -16.58 2.36 9.24
C ASP A 173 -16.57 2.77 7.77
N LEU A 174 -15.51 2.40 7.06
CA LEU A 174 -15.34 2.72 5.64
C LEU A 174 -15.98 1.69 4.70
N ALA A 175 -16.36 0.50 5.20
CA ALA A 175 -16.91 -0.57 4.37
C ALA A 175 -18.14 -0.15 3.54
N PRO A 176 -19.12 0.63 4.06
CA PRO A 176 -20.26 1.09 3.29
C PRO A 176 -19.92 2.03 2.12
N TYR A 177 -18.71 2.61 2.13
CA TYR A 177 -18.26 3.58 1.14
C TYR A 177 -17.34 2.96 0.06
N LEU A 178 -16.99 1.68 0.17
CA LEU A 178 -16.16 0.97 -0.80
C LEU A 178 -16.93 0.42 -2.01
N LEU A 179 -18.26 0.31 -1.91
CA LEU A 179 -19.14 -0.29 -2.93
C LEU A 179 -19.72 0.75 -3.88
#